data_d1599e62c0b74e0ef6d3a813316b0526
#
_entry.id   d1599e62c0b74e0ef6d3a813316b0526
#
_cell.length_a   1.000
_cell.length_b   1.000
_cell.length_c   1.000
_cell.angle_alpha   90.00
_cell.angle_beta   90.00
_cell.angle_gamma   90.00
#
_symmetry.space_group_name_H-M   'P 1'
#
loop_
_entity.id
_entity.type
_entity.pdbx_description
1 polymer ?
#
loop_
_entity_poly.entity_id
_entity_poly.type
_entity_poly.pdbx_seq_one_letter_code
_entity_poly.pdbx_strand_id
1 'polypeptide(L)'
;MRKKSTRLLSAALAVCMMLSVLPVGAFAAEPGAEEQENGASAQADPVDSEFVEINNTNFPDPAFQKYVRDNIDKADTTSGRKDDKLSKAERDAVTEINIDNQNCTDLTGIAYFANLTTLRCQQNGLEELNLEYNKNLTNLNCSYNKLTT
;
A
#
# COMPACT_ATOMS: atom_id res chain seq x y z
N MET A 1 10.29 -49.87 17.01
CA MET A 1 11.09 -49.59 15.80
C MET A 1 11.21 -48.08 15.65
N ARG A 2 12.42 -47.54 15.87
CA ARG A 2 12.73 -46.11 15.78
C ARG A 2 13.14 -45.81 14.34
N LYS A 3 12.51 -44.86 13.67
CA LYS A 3 13.05 -44.24 12.43
C LYS A 3 13.52 -42.84 12.74
N LYS A 4 14.83 -42.67 12.65
CA LYS A 4 15.52 -41.38 12.71
C LYS A 4 15.30 -40.66 11.38
N SER A 5 14.88 -39.39 11.41
CA SER A 5 14.86 -38.52 10.22
C SER A 5 16.07 -37.58 10.29
N THR A 6 16.81 -37.59 9.22
CA THR A 6 18.11 -36.95 9.02
C THR A 6 17.88 -35.47 8.66
N ARG A 7 18.56 -34.59 9.39
CA ARG A 7 18.66 -33.17 9.04
C ARG A 7 19.70 -33.01 7.94
N LEU A 8 19.32 -32.33 6.87
CA LEU A 8 20.28 -31.81 5.88
C LEU A 8 20.46 -30.31 6.13
N LEU A 9 21.60 -29.97 6.69
CA LEU A 9 22.17 -28.63 6.67
C LEU A 9 22.80 -28.45 5.27
N SER A 10 22.42 -27.40 4.57
CA SER A 10 23.19 -26.91 3.43
C SER A 10 23.62 -25.47 3.73
N ALA A 11 24.88 -25.35 4.12
CA ALA A 11 25.57 -24.07 4.20
C ALA A 11 26.29 -23.85 2.85
N ALA A 12 25.95 -22.76 2.19
CA ALA A 12 26.78 -22.27 1.07
C ALA A 12 27.28 -20.88 1.43
N LEU A 13 28.50 -20.86 1.89
CA LEU A 13 29.36 -19.70 2.10
C LEU A 13 30.05 -19.38 0.78
N ALA A 14 29.82 -18.25 0.19
CA ALA A 14 30.62 -17.73 -0.90
C ALA A 14 31.17 -16.35 -0.52
N VAL A 15 32.36 -16.36 0.04
CA VAL A 15 33.20 -15.19 0.23
C VAL A 15 33.95 -14.94 -1.08
N CYS A 16 33.75 -13.79 -1.70
CA CYS A 16 34.63 -13.31 -2.76
C CYS A 16 35.21 -11.96 -2.34
N MET A 17 36.39 -12.03 -1.73
CA MET A 17 37.29 -10.88 -1.55
C MET A 17 38.04 -10.63 -2.86
N MET A 18 37.86 -9.46 -3.45
CA MET A 18 38.83 -8.92 -4.40
C MET A 18 39.37 -7.61 -3.83
N LEU A 19 40.60 -7.69 -3.34
CA LEU A 19 41.48 -6.56 -3.11
C LEU A 19 41.91 -6.00 -4.48
N SER A 20 41.72 -4.74 -4.72
CA SER A 20 42.51 -4.00 -5.68
C SER A 20 42.94 -2.65 -5.11
N VAL A 21 44.23 -2.51 -5.17
CA VAL A 21 45.13 -1.50 -4.66
C VAL A 21 44.87 -0.15 -5.32
N LEU A 22 44.88 0.94 -4.50
CA LEU A 22 44.87 2.34 -4.92
C LEU A 22 46.21 2.78 -5.51
N PRO A 23 46.23 3.82 -6.33
CA PRO A 23 47.27 4.82 -6.20
C PRO A 23 46.74 6.16 -5.75
N VAL A 24 47.49 6.72 -4.82
CA VAL A 24 47.39 8.06 -4.26
C VAL A 24 47.64 9.09 -5.36
N GLY A 25 46.74 10.07 -5.42
CA GLY A 25 46.94 11.33 -6.14
C GLY A 25 46.11 12.40 -5.50
N ALA A 26 46.78 13.25 -4.69
CA ALA A 26 46.18 14.41 -4.07
C ALA A 26 45.85 15.47 -5.11
N PHE A 27 44.64 16.05 -5.02
CA PHE A 27 44.43 17.45 -5.37
C PHE A 27 43.22 18.06 -4.62
N ALA A 28 43.42 19.31 -4.26
CA ALA A 28 42.80 20.20 -3.30
C ALA A 28 41.26 20.38 -3.42
N ALA A 29 40.76 20.81 -2.26
CA ALA A 29 39.47 21.33 -1.89
C ALA A 29 38.78 22.27 -2.89
N GLU A 30 37.44 22.15 -2.96
CA GLU A 30 36.52 23.27 -2.93
C GLU A 30 35.14 22.79 -2.39
N PRO A 31 34.42 23.60 -1.61
CA PRO A 31 33.22 23.23 -0.92
C PRO A 31 31.96 23.67 -1.71
N GLY A 32 30.93 22.90 -1.61
CA GLY A 32 29.58 23.44 -1.84
C GLY A 32 28.94 23.09 -3.15
N ALA A 33 28.32 21.94 -3.21
CA ALA A 33 27.06 21.74 -3.89
C ALA A 33 26.30 20.70 -3.08
N GLU A 34 25.39 21.17 -2.24
CA GLU A 34 24.32 20.34 -1.74
C GLU A 34 23.51 19.89 -2.98
N GLU A 35 23.80 18.71 -3.48
CA GLU A 35 22.88 18.01 -4.34
C GLU A 35 21.67 17.68 -3.45
N GLN A 36 20.68 18.56 -3.48
CA GLN A 36 19.32 18.16 -3.20
C GLN A 36 19.00 17.04 -4.20
N GLU A 37 19.15 15.79 -3.75
CA GLU A 37 18.41 14.70 -4.32
C GLU A 37 16.92 15.08 -4.24
N ASN A 38 16.47 15.68 -5.31
CA ASN A 38 15.07 15.82 -5.61
C ASN A 38 14.63 14.39 -5.97
N GLY A 39 14.46 13.60 -4.90
CA GLY A 39 13.85 12.29 -4.96
C GLY A 39 12.42 12.48 -5.45
N ALA A 40 12.27 12.55 -6.77
CA ALA A 40 11.04 12.13 -7.38
C ALA A 40 10.89 10.65 -7.01
N SER A 41 10.32 10.40 -5.84
CA SER A 41 9.76 9.13 -5.49
C SER A 41 8.83 8.78 -6.64
N ALA A 42 9.29 7.91 -7.54
CA ALA A 42 8.40 7.18 -8.41
C ALA A 42 7.49 6.44 -7.44
N GLN A 43 6.31 7.01 -7.18
CA GLN A 43 5.29 6.33 -6.41
C GLN A 43 5.05 5.02 -7.15
N ALA A 44 5.48 3.93 -6.52
CA ALA A 44 5.13 2.60 -6.99
C ALA A 44 3.62 2.58 -7.19
N ASP A 45 3.19 1.98 -8.28
CA ASP A 45 1.76 1.83 -8.59
C ASP A 45 1.07 1.30 -7.33
N PRO A 46 0.06 1.98 -6.78
CA PRO A 46 -0.56 1.62 -5.51
C PRO A 46 -1.07 0.17 -5.51
N VAL A 47 -1.29 -0.39 -6.69
CA VAL A 47 -1.83 -1.75 -6.87
C VAL A 47 -0.78 -2.83 -6.64
N ASP A 48 0.51 -2.57 -6.87
CA ASP A 48 1.56 -3.60 -6.90
C ASP A 48 2.28 -3.85 -5.56
N SER A 49 2.02 -3.05 -4.53
CA SER A 49 2.65 -3.29 -3.22
C SER A 49 2.13 -4.56 -2.57
N GLU A 50 3.00 -5.34 -1.93
CA GLU A 50 2.63 -6.59 -1.24
C GLU A 50 1.68 -6.32 -0.07
N PHE A 51 1.92 -5.25 0.68
CA PHE A 51 1.09 -4.80 1.79
C PHE A 51 0.85 -3.29 1.72
N VAL A 52 -0.32 -2.86 2.18
CA VAL A 52 -0.68 -1.46 2.37
C VAL A 52 -1.06 -1.24 3.82
N GLU A 53 -0.35 -0.34 4.51
CA GLU A 53 -0.68 0.01 5.89
C GLU A 53 -1.98 0.83 5.96
N ILE A 54 -2.83 0.50 6.92
CA ILE A 54 -4.05 1.26 7.20
C ILE A 54 -3.68 2.40 8.17
N ASN A 55 -3.22 3.50 7.62
CA ASN A 55 -2.77 4.68 8.34
C ASN A 55 -3.26 5.97 7.69
N ASN A 56 -2.97 7.12 8.31
CA ASN A 56 -3.43 8.42 7.82
C ASN A 56 -2.78 8.86 6.49
N THR A 57 -1.70 8.21 6.05
CA THR A 57 -1.07 8.49 4.75
C THR A 57 -1.85 7.81 3.63
N ASN A 58 -2.22 6.55 3.82
CA ASN A 58 -2.89 5.75 2.80
C ASN A 58 -4.41 5.91 2.83
N PHE A 59 -4.97 6.20 4.00
CA PHE A 59 -6.41 6.39 4.24
C PHE A 59 -6.61 7.58 5.19
N PRO A 60 -6.52 8.83 4.70
CA PRO A 60 -6.55 10.02 5.55
C PRO A 60 -7.90 10.27 6.21
N ASP A 61 -9.01 9.88 5.59
CA ASP A 61 -10.34 10.04 6.16
C ASP A 61 -10.61 9.01 7.26
N PRO A 62 -10.96 9.43 8.48
CA PRO A 62 -11.18 8.52 9.60
C PRO A 62 -12.36 7.56 9.39
N ALA A 63 -13.40 7.98 8.68
CA ALA A 63 -14.57 7.13 8.41
C ALA A 63 -14.20 6.04 7.40
N PHE A 64 -13.47 6.41 6.33
CA PHE A 64 -13.01 5.43 5.35
C PHE A 64 -11.94 4.50 5.95
N GLN A 65 -10.99 5.04 6.71
CA GLN A 65 -9.99 4.23 7.42
C GLN A 65 -10.64 3.20 8.36
N LYS A 66 -11.66 3.65 9.13
CA LYS A 66 -12.44 2.76 10.00
C LYS A 66 -13.17 1.68 9.20
N TYR A 67 -13.81 2.06 8.08
CA TYR A 67 -14.50 1.11 7.22
C TYR A 67 -13.55 0.01 6.72
N VAL A 68 -12.35 0.40 6.27
CA VAL A 68 -11.31 -0.53 5.79
C VAL A 68 -10.89 -1.49 6.89
N ARG A 69 -10.60 -0.99 8.10
CA ARG A 69 -10.27 -1.84 9.25
C ARG A 69 -11.39 -2.81 9.64
N ASP A 70 -12.62 -2.34 9.61
CA ASP A 70 -13.72 -3.14 10.13
C ASP A 70 -14.21 -4.20 9.15
N ASN A 71 -14.15 -3.90 7.84
CA ASN A 71 -14.81 -4.71 6.82
C ASN A 71 -13.83 -5.44 5.88
N ILE A 72 -12.62 -4.93 5.72
CA ILE A 72 -11.66 -5.45 4.73
C ILE A 72 -10.46 -6.12 5.40
N ASP A 73 -9.84 -5.45 6.37
CA ASP A 73 -8.74 -6.01 7.15
C ASP A 73 -9.22 -7.23 7.92
N LYS A 74 -8.73 -8.39 7.57
CA LYS A 74 -9.07 -9.67 8.21
C LYS A 74 -8.00 -10.01 9.23
N ALA A 75 -8.43 -10.67 10.31
CA ALA A 75 -7.49 -11.23 11.26
C ALA A 75 -6.56 -12.21 10.55
N ASP A 76 -5.25 -12.06 10.75
CA ASP A 76 -4.31 -13.01 10.20
C ASP A 76 -4.55 -14.42 10.78
N THR A 77 -4.28 -15.44 9.99
CA THR A 77 -4.52 -16.84 10.37
C THR A 77 -3.60 -17.32 11.49
N THR A 78 -2.53 -16.61 11.79
CA THR A 78 -1.50 -17.00 12.76
C THR A 78 -1.77 -16.40 14.13
N SER A 79 -2.09 -15.11 14.19
CA SER A 79 -2.31 -14.38 15.45
C SER A 79 -3.79 -14.22 15.82
N GLY A 80 -4.69 -14.37 14.85
CA GLY A 80 -6.12 -14.09 15.01
C GLY A 80 -6.42 -12.62 15.25
N ARG A 81 -5.48 -11.73 14.96
CA ARG A 81 -5.59 -10.27 15.13
C ARG A 81 -5.52 -9.59 13.79
N LYS A 82 -6.26 -8.49 13.67
CA LYS A 82 -6.06 -7.51 12.62
C LYS A 82 -4.70 -6.83 12.84
N ASP A 83 -3.94 -6.66 11.78
CA ASP A 83 -2.57 -6.15 11.86
C ASP A 83 -2.44 -4.72 11.30
N ASP A 84 -3.58 -4.09 10.98
CA ASP A 84 -3.65 -2.77 10.34
C ASP A 84 -2.89 -2.73 8.99
N LYS A 85 -2.83 -3.86 8.30
CA LYS A 85 -2.21 -4.00 6.98
C LYS A 85 -3.14 -4.77 6.06
N LEU A 86 -3.27 -4.27 4.84
CA LEU A 86 -3.98 -4.96 3.77
C LEU A 86 -2.99 -5.72 2.90
N SER A 87 -3.06 -7.02 2.93
CA SER A 87 -2.37 -7.86 1.95
C SER A 87 -2.95 -7.65 0.55
N LYS A 88 -2.18 -8.02 -0.46
CA LYS A 88 -2.69 -8.00 -1.84
C LYS A 88 -3.95 -8.87 -1.99
N ALA A 89 -4.00 -10.03 -1.34
CA ALA A 89 -5.15 -10.94 -1.41
C ALA A 89 -6.44 -10.32 -0.82
N GLU A 90 -6.34 -9.57 0.28
CA GLU A 90 -7.47 -8.85 0.87
C GLU A 90 -7.97 -7.75 -0.04
N ARG A 91 -7.07 -6.96 -0.63
CA ARG A 91 -7.42 -5.90 -1.57
C ARG A 91 -8.06 -6.46 -2.84
N ASP A 92 -7.49 -7.53 -3.40
CA ASP A 92 -7.98 -8.17 -4.62
C ASP A 92 -9.35 -8.84 -4.43
N ALA A 93 -9.70 -9.22 -3.20
CA ALA A 93 -10.99 -9.80 -2.87
C ALA A 93 -12.13 -8.76 -2.76
N VAL A 94 -11.81 -7.46 -2.71
CA VAL A 94 -12.81 -6.40 -2.58
C VAL A 94 -13.44 -6.09 -3.93
N THR A 95 -14.69 -6.44 -4.08
CA THR A 95 -15.49 -6.14 -5.27
C THR A 95 -16.59 -5.11 -5.02
N GLU A 96 -16.94 -4.88 -3.77
CA GLU A 96 -17.96 -3.89 -3.36
C GLU A 96 -17.49 -3.10 -2.14
N ILE A 97 -17.69 -1.78 -2.18
CA ILE A 97 -17.53 -0.89 -1.02
C ILE A 97 -18.84 -0.11 -0.87
N ASN A 98 -19.39 -0.16 0.35
CA ASN A 98 -20.55 0.62 0.73
C ASN A 98 -20.23 1.48 1.94
N ILE A 99 -20.03 2.76 1.71
CA ILE A 99 -19.76 3.78 2.71
C ILE A 99 -20.82 4.88 2.69
N ASP A 100 -22.06 4.54 2.38
CA ASP A 100 -23.18 5.48 2.36
C ASP A 100 -23.37 6.12 3.74
N ASN A 101 -23.57 7.45 3.77
CA ASN A 101 -23.96 8.20 4.98
C ASN A 101 -23.00 8.01 6.18
N GLN A 102 -21.69 8.02 5.94
CA GLN A 102 -20.66 7.86 6.97
C GLN A 102 -19.94 9.16 7.32
N ASN A 103 -20.39 10.31 6.78
CA ASN A 103 -19.69 11.61 6.88
C ASN A 103 -18.25 11.56 6.34
N CYS A 104 -18.00 10.73 5.36
CA CYS A 104 -16.70 10.61 4.69
C CYS A 104 -16.48 11.85 3.80
N THR A 105 -15.28 12.40 3.84
CA THR A 105 -14.91 13.59 3.07
C THR A 105 -13.82 13.31 2.05
N ASP A 106 -13.11 12.17 2.17
CA ASP A 106 -12.00 11.80 1.33
C ASP A 106 -11.94 10.26 1.17
N LEU A 107 -11.94 9.80 -0.07
CA LEU A 107 -11.76 8.39 -0.42
C LEU A 107 -10.34 8.09 -0.93
N THR A 108 -9.33 8.88 -0.57
CA THR A 108 -7.92 8.53 -0.82
C THR A 108 -7.64 7.14 -0.25
N GLY A 109 -7.00 6.28 -1.05
CA GLY A 109 -6.83 4.85 -0.75
C GLY A 109 -7.82 3.94 -1.49
N ILE A 110 -8.87 4.48 -2.13
CA ILE A 110 -9.78 3.68 -2.96
C ILE A 110 -9.04 3.01 -4.14
N ALA A 111 -7.95 3.62 -4.60
CA ALA A 111 -7.10 3.11 -5.68
C ALA A 111 -6.49 1.73 -5.37
N TYR A 112 -6.34 1.38 -4.10
CA TYR A 112 -5.81 0.07 -3.69
C TYR A 112 -6.75 -1.09 -4.00
N PHE A 113 -8.01 -0.83 -4.34
CA PHE A 113 -9.03 -1.84 -4.60
C PHE A 113 -9.31 -1.96 -6.11
N ALA A 114 -8.33 -2.47 -6.88
CA ALA A 114 -8.39 -2.52 -8.35
C ALA A 114 -9.53 -3.39 -8.91
N ASN A 115 -9.99 -4.39 -8.15
CA ASN A 115 -11.09 -5.28 -8.53
C ASN A 115 -12.48 -4.77 -8.15
N LEU A 116 -12.56 -3.53 -7.65
CA LEU A 116 -13.82 -2.91 -7.26
C LEU A 116 -14.75 -2.77 -8.46
N THR A 117 -15.94 -3.36 -8.36
CA THR A 117 -16.99 -3.28 -9.38
C THR A 117 -18.16 -2.39 -8.96
N THR A 118 -18.36 -2.24 -7.65
CA THR A 118 -19.48 -1.46 -7.09
C THR A 118 -18.97 -0.53 -5.98
N LEU A 119 -19.21 0.77 -6.15
CA LEU A 119 -18.93 1.77 -5.11
C LEU A 119 -20.22 2.53 -4.77
N ARG A 120 -20.60 2.50 -3.50
CA ARG A 120 -21.68 3.28 -2.92
C ARG A 120 -21.09 4.24 -1.88
N CYS A 121 -21.16 5.52 -2.16
CA CYS A 121 -20.64 6.58 -1.30
C CYS A 121 -21.59 7.78 -1.24
N GLN A 122 -22.88 7.53 -1.40
CA GLN A 122 -23.90 8.59 -1.35
C GLN A 122 -24.02 9.24 0.03
N GLN A 123 -24.55 10.46 0.08
CA GLN A 123 -24.79 11.19 1.33
C GLN A 123 -23.54 11.33 2.20
N ASN A 124 -22.47 11.81 1.60
CA ASN A 124 -21.19 12.08 2.25
C ASN A 124 -20.75 13.53 1.95
N GLY A 125 -19.53 13.88 2.34
CA GLY A 125 -18.97 15.21 2.16
C GLY A 125 -17.87 15.27 1.10
N LEU A 126 -17.84 14.33 0.14
CA LEU A 126 -16.77 14.24 -0.86
C LEU A 126 -16.77 15.45 -1.78
N GLU A 127 -15.64 16.12 -1.90
CA GLU A 127 -15.40 17.23 -2.82
C GLU A 127 -14.70 16.76 -4.10
N GLU A 128 -13.90 15.70 -3.99
CA GLU A 128 -13.20 15.04 -5.09
C GLU A 128 -13.38 13.52 -5.02
N LEU A 129 -13.29 12.86 -6.17
CA LEU A 129 -13.34 11.40 -6.27
C LEU A 129 -12.47 10.94 -7.43
N ASN A 130 -11.31 10.36 -7.13
CA ASN A 130 -10.41 9.81 -8.14
C ASN A 130 -10.57 8.29 -8.21
N LEU A 131 -11.00 7.79 -9.38
CA LEU A 131 -11.25 6.37 -9.65
C LEU A 131 -10.35 5.84 -10.78
N GLU A 132 -9.22 6.49 -11.04
CA GLU A 132 -8.32 6.15 -12.14
C GLU A 132 -7.86 4.69 -12.11
N TYR A 133 -7.65 4.13 -10.92
CA TYR A 133 -7.19 2.76 -10.72
C TYR A 133 -8.33 1.74 -10.58
N ASN A 134 -9.58 2.18 -10.48
CA ASN A 134 -10.75 1.30 -10.32
C ASN A 134 -11.40 0.98 -11.67
N LYS A 135 -10.61 0.45 -12.61
CA LYS A 135 -11.01 0.24 -14.02
C LYS A 135 -12.13 -0.80 -14.21
N ASN A 136 -12.35 -1.63 -13.20
CA ASN A 136 -13.41 -2.63 -13.20
C ASN A 136 -14.76 -2.11 -12.67
N LEU A 137 -14.82 -0.82 -12.28
CA LEU A 137 -16.02 -0.23 -11.71
C LEU A 137 -17.15 -0.15 -12.74
N THR A 138 -18.27 -0.79 -12.45
CA THR A 138 -19.48 -0.81 -13.29
C THR A 138 -20.65 -0.10 -12.64
N ASN A 139 -20.69 -0.03 -11.32
CA ASN A 139 -21.76 0.59 -10.55
C ASN A 139 -21.20 1.65 -9.60
N LEU A 140 -21.60 2.88 -9.79
CA LEU A 140 -21.22 4.01 -8.95
C LEU A 140 -22.46 4.76 -8.46
N ASN A 141 -22.57 4.92 -7.13
CA ASN A 141 -23.52 5.86 -6.55
C ASN A 141 -22.77 6.84 -5.63
N CYS A 142 -22.54 8.04 -6.13
CA CYS A 142 -21.90 9.14 -5.41
C CYS A 142 -22.85 10.34 -5.22
N SER A 143 -24.17 10.14 -5.30
CA SER A 143 -25.18 11.19 -5.14
C SER A 143 -25.14 11.83 -3.74
N TYR A 144 -25.61 13.06 -3.62
CA TYR A 144 -25.61 13.81 -2.37
C TYR A 144 -24.21 13.97 -1.75
N ASN A 145 -23.23 14.32 -2.58
CA ASN A 145 -21.90 14.76 -2.20
C ASN A 145 -21.68 16.21 -2.64
N LYS A 146 -20.47 16.72 -2.50
CA LYS A 146 -20.07 18.08 -2.88
C LYS A 146 -19.13 18.08 -4.08
N LEU A 147 -19.17 17.02 -4.90
CA LEU A 147 -18.27 16.85 -6.03
C LEU A 147 -18.42 18.03 -7.02
N THR A 148 -17.28 18.62 -7.37
CA THR A 148 -17.18 19.66 -8.41
C THR A 148 -16.55 19.05 -9.65
N THR A 149 -17.10 19.36 -10.82
CA THR A 149 -16.58 18.92 -12.14
C THR A 149 -15.43 19.80 -12.58
#